data_7727b43882c669dfd302322b72f19812
#
_entry.id   7727b43882c669dfd302322b72f19812
#
_cell.length_a   1.000
_cell.length_b   1.000
_cell.length_c   1.000
_cell.angle_alpha   90.00
_cell.angle_beta   90.00
_cell.angle_gamma   90.00
#
_symmetry.space_group_name_H-M   'P 1'
#
loop_
_entity.id
_entity.type
_entity.pdbx_description
1 polymer ?
#
loop_
_entity_poly.entity_id
_entity_poly.type
_entity_poly.pdbx_seq_one_letter_code
_entity_poly.pdbx_strand_id
1 'polypeptide(L)'
;MWLMRQAGRYMADFRKFSDHIPFRERSETSSIAVELSLQPWNAFKPDGVIMFSDILTPLPAMGIDFDVVKGTGPVISNPIQHTDDLARLVALDDPTKSLPFVAETLKALRAEVNNEATVLGFIGTPWTLAAYSIEGKADRHCTKTKKMMMNNPQLLHAVLSHLSDNLADYVCYQIESGAQVVQLFDSWAHHLSPEQFAEFSMPYAERIVKAVKSKYPDVPLIFHANGGTGKFSQMEHCSSDVLGFDWSCTMGDARAHYGPKRVLQGNVDPMVLFGSEEVIKENVTRCLHQAGKHHHILNVGHGVVQKTPEENVGYFCQLARESASIHNQSKEPVAV
;
A
#
# COMPACT_ATOMS: atom_id res chain seq x y z
N MET A 1 1.16 3.38 14.22
CA MET A 1 1.96 4.02 13.15
C MET A 1 2.79 2.99 12.41
N TRP A 2 2.92 3.13 11.12
CA TRP A 2 3.83 2.39 10.24
C TRP A 2 4.18 3.25 9.03
N LEU A 3 5.10 2.82 8.17
CA LEU A 3 5.55 3.62 7.03
C LEU A 3 5.42 2.83 5.73
N MET A 4 4.78 3.40 4.73
CA MET A 4 4.75 2.84 3.38
C MET A 4 6.19 2.78 2.83
N ARG A 5 6.56 1.63 2.27
CA ARG A 5 7.92 1.31 1.81
C ARG A 5 8.96 1.47 2.94
N GLN A 6 8.59 1.05 4.18
CA GLN A 6 9.50 1.15 5.33
C GLN A 6 10.76 0.30 5.16
N ALA A 7 10.72 -0.85 4.51
CA ALA A 7 11.91 -1.55 4.05
C ALA A 7 12.38 -0.95 2.71
N GLY A 8 13.58 -0.42 2.66
CA GLY A 8 14.01 0.28 1.45
C GLY A 8 15.49 0.68 1.40
N ARG A 9 15.92 1.09 0.23
CA ARG A 9 17.33 1.45 -0.07
C ARG A 9 17.86 2.67 0.70
N TYR A 10 17.05 3.34 1.51
CA TYR A 10 17.53 4.35 2.43
C TYR A 10 18.32 3.72 3.59
N MET A 11 17.97 2.49 4.01
CA MET A 11 18.65 1.75 5.06
C MET A 11 19.96 1.13 4.57
N ALA A 12 21.03 1.25 5.39
CA ALA A 12 22.33 0.66 5.07
C ALA A 12 22.26 -0.87 5.02
N ASP A 13 21.57 -1.50 5.96
CA ASP A 13 21.41 -2.96 6.00
C ASP A 13 20.59 -3.49 4.81
N PHE A 14 19.58 -2.76 4.36
CA PHE A 14 18.84 -3.13 3.17
C PHE A 14 19.73 -3.14 1.91
N ARG A 15 20.66 -2.19 1.79
CA ARG A 15 21.58 -2.12 0.65
C ARG A 15 22.53 -3.31 0.57
N LYS A 16 22.86 -3.98 1.68
CA LYS A 16 23.67 -5.23 1.67
C LYS A 16 23.04 -6.33 0.81
N PHE A 17 21.71 -6.31 0.69
CA PHE A 17 20.96 -7.22 -0.19
C PHE A 17 20.68 -6.59 -1.56
N SER A 18 20.17 -5.36 -1.58
CA SER A 18 19.66 -4.76 -2.83
C SER A 18 20.73 -4.43 -3.85
N ASP A 19 21.98 -4.28 -3.44
CA ASP A 19 23.09 -3.97 -4.34
C ASP A 19 23.58 -5.20 -5.11
N HIS A 20 23.29 -6.42 -4.60
CA HIS A 20 23.82 -7.69 -5.12
C HIS A 20 22.75 -8.68 -5.58
N ILE A 21 21.55 -8.64 -4.99
CA ILE A 21 20.48 -9.61 -5.25
C ILE A 21 19.35 -8.92 -6.04
N PRO A 22 18.89 -9.47 -7.17
CA PRO A 22 17.77 -8.96 -7.94
C PRO A 22 16.49 -8.80 -7.09
N PHE A 23 15.61 -7.88 -7.48
CA PHE A 23 14.43 -7.58 -6.67
C PHE A 23 13.52 -8.79 -6.48
N ARG A 24 13.20 -9.51 -7.57
CA ARG A 24 12.33 -10.68 -7.51
C ARG A 24 12.90 -11.77 -6.61
N GLU A 25 14.19 -12.05 -6.75
CA GLU A 25 14.87 -13.03 -5.89
C GLU A 25 14.75 -12.65 -4.40
N ARG A 26 14.92 -11.36 -4.07
CA ARG A 26 14.75 -10.88 -2.69
C ARG A 26 13.32 -11.01 -2.15
N SER A 27 12.32 -10.78 -2.99
CA SER A 27 10.91 -10.82 -2.59
C SER A 27 10.29 -12.21 -2.69
N GLU A 28 10.87 -13.10 -3.51
CA GLU A 28 10.38 -14.46 -3.73
C GLU A 28 11.17 -15.51 -2.92
N THR A 29 12.27 -15.11 -2.26
CA THR A 29 12.99 -15.95 -1.28
C THR A 29 12.54 -15.58 0.13
N SER A 30 11.72 -16.43 0.75
CA SER A 30 11.03 -16.15 2.01
C SER A 30 11.97 -15.70 3.12
N SER A 31 13.14 -16.32 3.30
CA SER A 31 14.11 -15.94 4.32
C SER A 31 14.67 -14.53 4.13
N ILE A 32 14.90 -14.12 2.88
CA ILE A 32 15.37 -12.76 2.55
C ILE A 32 14.24 -11.75 2.73
N ALA A 33 13.03 -12.09 2.27
CA ALA A 33 11.87 -11.21 2.42
C ALA A 33 11.53 -10.96 3.90
N VAL A 34 11.64 -11.97 4.75
CA VAL A 34 11.48 -11.85 6.21
C VAL A 34 12.54 -10.92 6.80
N GLU A 35 13.82 -11.16 6.51
CA GLU A 35 14.92 -10.32 6.99
C GLU A 35 14.69 -8.85 6.61
N LEU A 36 14.42 -8.59 5.33
CA LEU A 36 14.19 -7.23 4.82
C LEU A 36 12.96 -6.56 5.46
N SER A 37 11.89 -7.31 5.70
CA SER A 37 10.67 -6.80 6.35
C SER A 37 10.93 -6.40 7.80
N LEU A 38 11.79 -7.14 8.50
CA LEU A 38 12.10 -6.94 9.92
C LEU A 38 13.13 -5.82 10.17
N GLN A 39 13.99 -5.49 9.20
CA GLN A 39 15.03 -4.47 9.38
C GLN A 39 14.48 -3.14 9.92
N PRO A 40 13.43 -2.50 9.34
CA PRO A 40 12.89 -1.26 9.88
C PRO A 40 12.21 -1.47 11.25
N TRP A 41 11.61 -2.62 11.51
CA TRP A 41 11.02 -2.91 12.80
C TRP A 41 12.09 -3.06 13.89
N ASN A 42 13.19 -3.73 13.56
CA ASN A 42 14.32 -3.86 14.49
C ASN A 42 14.97 -2.50 14.79
N ALA A 43 15.13 -1.65 13.77
CA ALA A 43 15.77 -0.36 13.90
C ALA A 43 14.90 0.72 14.58
N PHE A 44 13.60 0.79 14.22
CA PHE A 44 12.75 1.93 14.58
C PHE A 44 11.51 1.57 15.41
N LYS A 45 11.17 0.28 15.52
CA LYS A 45 10.01 -0.22 16.26
C LYS A 45 8.69 0.46 15.88
N PRO A 46 8.30 0.51 14.59
CA PRO A 46 6.95 0.90 14.21
C PRO A 46 5.93 -0.12 14.73
N ASP A 47 4.64 0.29 14.84
CA ASP A 47 3.56 -0.60 15.30
C ASP A 47 3.13 -1.63 14.23
N GLY A 48 3.63 -1.50 13.01
CA GLY A 48 3.33 -2.39 11.89
C GLY A 48 4.57 -2.86 11.15
N VAL A 49 4.55 -4.12 10.73
CA VAL A 49 5.54 -4.75 9.85
C VAL A 49 4.84 -5.15 8.56
N ILE A 50 5.12 -4.43 7.48
CA ILE A 50 4.61 -4.78 6.16
C ILE A 50 5.57 -5.76 5.48
N MET A 51 5.01 -6.82 4.89
CA MET A 51 5.76 -7.79 4.11
C MET A 51 6.55 -7.09 2.99
N PHE A 52 7.84 -7.40 2.86
CA PHE A 52 8.64 -6.94 1.72
C PHE A 52 8.27 -7.72 0.45
N SER A 53 7.65 -7.04 -0.49
CA SER A 53 7.20 -7.58 -1.78
C SER A 53 6.96 -6.43 -2.78
N ASP A 54 6.37 -6.73 -3.95
CA ASP A 54 5.88 -5.75 -4.92
C ASP A 54 4.37 -5.87 -5.09
N ILE A 55 3.70 -4.76 -5.45
CA ILE A 55 2.26 -4.79 -5.79
C ILE A 55 1.98 -5.67 -7.02
N LEU A 56 2.99 -5.89 -7.89
CA LEU A 56 2.89 -6.72 -9.09
C LEU A 56 3.11 -8.22 -8.81
N THR A 57 3.50 -8.60 -7.61
CA THR A 57 3.81 -10.00 -7.22
C THR A 57 2.76 -11.02 -7.67
N PRO A 58 1.43 -10.78 -7.60
CA PRO A 58 0.46 -11.78 -8.05
C PRO A 58 0.30 -11.88 -9.58
N LEU A 59 0.79 -10.91 -10.37
CA LEU A 59 0.53 -10.85 -11.81
C LEU A 59 1.05 -12.05 -12.61
N PRO A 60 2.25 -12.62 -12.36
CA PRO A 60 2.71 -13.81 -13.11
C PRO A 60 1.77 -15.00 -12.94
N ALA A 61 1.20 -15.18 -11.75
CA ALA A 61 0.21 -16.24 -11.50
C ALA A 61 -1.14 -16.00 -12.23
N MET A 62 -1.33 -14.79 -12.77
CA MET A 62 -2.51 -14.41 -13.57
C MET A 62 -2.19 -14.30 -15.08
N GLY A 63 -1.00 -14.76 -15.53
CA GLY A 63 -0.59 -14.74 -16.94
C GLY A 63 0.01 -13.41 -17.41
N ILE A 64 0.40 -12.52 -16.51
CA ILE A 64 1.01 -11.21 -16.81
C ILE A 64 2.43 -11.18 -16.23
N ASP A 65 3.43 -11.44 -17.06
CA ASP A 65 4.83 -11.52 -16.62
C ASP A 65 5.45 -10.15 -16.39
N PHE A 66 6.15 -9.99 -15.29
CA PHE A 66 6.94 -8.80 -14.99
C PHE A 66 8.33 -9.12 -14.48
N ASP A 67 9.22 -8.16 -14.61
CA ASP A 67 10.51 -8.12 -13.94
C ASP A 67 10.82 -6.71 -13.44
N VAL A 68 11.79 -6.57 -12.55
CA VAL A 68 12.24 -5.27 -12.04
C VAL A 68 13.62 -4.95 -12.57
N VAL A 69 13.67 -4.14 -13.61
CA VAL A 69 14.90 -3.77 -14.31
C VAL A 69 15.60 -2.61 -13.59
N LYS A 70 16.89 -2.76 -13.31
CA LYS A 70 17.69 -1.72 -12.65
C LYS A 70 17.65 -0.41 -13.45
N GLY A 71 17.25 0.68 -12.79
CA GLY A 71 17.13 2.00 -13.40
C GLY A 71 15.80 2.29 -14.11
N THR A 72 15.03 1.25 -14.48
CA THR A 72 13.72 1.40 -15.12
C THR A 72 12.56 1.14 -14.14
N GLY A 73 12.77 0.22 -13.19
CA GLY A 73 11.72 -0.27 -12.32
C GLY A 73 10.95 -1.45 -12.92
N PRO A 74 9.69 -1.67 -12.54
CA PRO A 74 8.88 -2.77 -13.07
C PRO A 74 8.64 -2.65 -14.58
N VAL A 75 8.80 -3.77 -15.28
CA VAL A 75 8.57 -3.91 -16.73
C VAL A 75 7.71 -5.15 -16.96
N ILE A 76 6.60 -5.00 -17.66
CA ILE A 76 5.75 -6.10 -18.13
C ILE A 76 6.26 -6.60 -19.47
N SER A 77 6.62 -7.87 -19.59
CA SER A 77 7.17 -8.45 -20.81
C SER A 77 6.11 -8.73 -21.89
N ASN A 78 4.86 -8.94 -21.46
CA ASN A 78 3.73 -9.27 -22.32
C ASN A 78 2.52 -8.32 -22.07
N PRO A 79 2.63 -7.00 -22.35
CA PRO A 79 1.57 -6.04 -22.04
C PRO A 79 0.27 -6.35 -22.79
N ILE A 80 -0.85 -5.99 -22.18
CA ILE A 80 -2.20 -6.15 -22.75
C ILE A 80 -2.47 -4.95 -23.68
N GLN A 81 -2.62 -5.21 -24.98
CA GLN A 81 -2.83 -4.17 -26.00
C GLN A 81 -4.13 -4.39 -26.79
N HIS A 82 -4.55 -5.63 -26.96
CA HIS A 82 -5.65 -6.04 -27.80
C HIS A 82 -6.58 -7.02 -27.09
N THR A 83 -7.79 -7.19 -27.58
CA THR A 83 -8.79 -8.11 -27.00
C THR A 83 -8.28 -9.56 -26.97
N ASP A 84 -7.51 -9.97 -27.97
CA ASP A 84 -6.93 -11.32 -28.05
C ASP A 84 -5.95 -11.60 -26.89
N ASP A 85 -5.36 -10.57 -26.31
CA ASP A 85 -4.47 -10.70 -25.15
C ASP A 85 -5.18 -11.22 -23.89
N LEU A 86 -6.52 -11.06 -23.82
CA LEU A 86 -7.32 -11.61 -22.73
C LEU A 86 -7.24 -13.14 -22.65
N ALA A 87 -7.00 -13.82 -23.76
CA ALA A 87 -6.88 -15.28 -23.80
C ALA A 87 -5.67 -15.82 -23.00
N ARG A 88 -4.71 -14.96 -22.68
CA ARG A 88 -3.54 -15.32 -21.84
C ARG A 88 -3.80 -15.20 -20.35
N LEU A 89 -4.84 -14.45 -19.98
CA LEU A 89 -5.17 -14.24 -18.58
C LEU A 89 -5.71 -15.53 -17.97
N VAL A 90 -5.20 -15.91 -16.82
CA VAL A 90 -5.60 -17.10 -16.08
C VAL A 90 -6.08 -16.72 -14.68
N ALA A 91 -6.96 -17.52 -14.10
CA ALA A 91 -7.40 -17.32 -12.74
C ALA A 91 -6.30 -17.70 -11.74
N LEU A 92 -6.29 -17.05 -10.59
CA LEU A 92 -5.43 -17.38 -9.46
C LEU A 92 -6.12 -18.48 -8.63
N ASP A 93 -6.21 -19.69 -9.20
CA ASP A 93 -7.00 -20.79 -8.62
C ASP A 93 -6.39 -21.32 -7.30
N ASP A 94 -5.07 -21.40 -7.23
CA ASP A 94 -4.36 -21.92 -6.06
C ASP A 94 -3.10 -21.08 -5.75
N PRO A 95 -3.25 -19.99 -4.99
CA PRO A 95 -2.12 -19.16 -4.61
C PRO A 95 -1.08 -19.88 -3.73
N THR A 96 -1.46 -20.99 -3.07
CA THR A 96 -0.51 -21.78 -2.27
C THR A 96 0.55 -22.45 -3.14
N LYS A 97 0.22 -22.76 -4.38
CA LYS A 97 1.15 -23.35 -5.36
C LYS A 97 1.90 -22.30 -6.17
N SER A 98 1.20 -21.25 -6.58
CA SER A 98 1.78 -20.22 -7.47
C SER A 98 2.59 -19.17 -6.72
N LEU A 99 2.27 -18.91 -5.45
CA LEU A 99 2.88 -17.86 -4.61
C LEU A 99 3.23 -18.38 -3.19
N PRO A 100 3.86 -19.58 -3.04
CA PRO A 100 4.11 -20.20 -1.73
C PRO A 100 4.94 -19.31 -0.81
N PHE A 101 5.91 -18.57 -1.36
CA PHE A 101 6.77 -17.66 -0.62
C PHE A 101 6.02 -16.55 0.12
N VAL A 102 4.82 -16.17 -0.33
CA VAL A 102 3.98 -15.17 0.35
C VAL A 102 3.50 -15.70 1.70
N ALA A 103 2.95 -16.93 1.71
CA ALA A 103 2.50 -17.55 2.96
C ALA A 103 3.66 -17.84 3.90
N GLU A 104 4.77 -18.35 3.39
CA GLU A 104 5.98 -18.62 4.17
C GLU A 104 6.47 -17.34 4.85
N THR A 105 6.57 -16.24 4.10
CA THR A 105 7.02 -14.93 4.61
C THR A 105 6.06 -14.40 5.68
N LEU A 106 4.75 -14.39 5.42
CA LEU A 106 3.76 -13.87 6.38
C LEU A 106 3.71 -14.69 7.67
N LYS A 107 3.76 -16.02 7.59
CA LYS A 107 3.80 -16.90 8.77
C LYS A 107 5.07 -16.68 9.59
N ALA A 108 6.21 -16.55 8.94
CA ALA A 108 7.48 -16.27 9.62
C ALA A 108 7.46 -14.89 10.30
N LEU A 109 6.97 -13.83 9.61
CA LEU A 109 6.82 -12.51 10.22
C LEU A 109 5.91 -12.54 11.45
N ARG A 110 4.80 -13.28 11.40
CA ARG A 110 3.92 -13.45 12.56
C ARG A 110 4.63 -14.08 13.77
N ALA A 111 5.46 -15.09 13.50
CA ALA A 111 6.24 -15.75 14.55
C ALA A 111 7.31 -14.82 15.13
N GLU A 112 8.06 -14.13 14.27
CA GLU A 112 9.16 -13.24 14.66
C GLU A 112 8.69 -12.02 15.47
N VAL A 113 7.60 -11.36 15.06
CA VAL A 113 7.11 -10.19 15.80
C VAL A 113 6.36 -10.54 17.08
N ASN A 114 5.97 -11.79 17.29
CA ASN A 114 5.35 -12.31 18.51
C ASN A 114 4.25 -11.38 19.11
N ASN A 115 3.38 -10.85 18.26
CA ASN A 115 2.33 -9.87 18.61
C ASN A 115 2.84 -8.49 19.12
N GLU A 116 4.12 -8.18 19.05
CA GLU A 116 4.63 -6.86 19.38
C GLU A 116 4.35 -5.81 18.29
N ALA A 117 4.03 -6.26 17.07
CA ALA A 117 3.63 -5.42 15.95
C ALA A 117 2.57 -6.12 15.10
N THR A 118 1.80 -5.31 14.35
CA THR A 118 0.82 -5.81 13.38
C THR A 118 1.51 -6.20 12.09
N VAL A 119 1.29 -7.43 11.59
CA VAL A 119 1.78 -7.85 10.28
C VAL A 119 0.80 -7.41 9.20
N LEU A 120 1.30 -6.65 8.22
CA LEU A 120 0.50 -6.13 7.11
C LEU A 120 0.81 -6.89 5.82
N GLY A 121 -0.27 -7.31 5.15
CA GLY A 121 -0.27 -7.63 3.73
C GLY A 121 -0.62 -6.43 2.88
N PHE A 122 -0.54 -6.58 1.56
CA PHE A 122 -0.95 -5.51 0.64
C PHE A 122 -1.16 -6.03 -0.78
N ILE A 123 -1.88 -5.23 -1.56
CA ILE A 123 -2.05 -5.42 -3.01
C ILE A 123 -1.98 -4.06 -3.73
N GLY A 124 -1.68 -4.07 -5.02
CA GLY A 124 -2.07 -2.98 -5.90
C GLY A 124 -3.56 -3.08 -6.23
N THR A 125 -4.24 -1.94 -6.38
CA THR A 125 -5.64 -1.95 -6.86
C THR A 125 -5.74 -2.42 -8.30
N PRO A 126 -6.91 -2.89 -8.75
CA PRO A 126 -7.12 -3.28 -10.16
C PRO A 126 -6.73 -2.19 -11.15
N TRP A 127 -7.06 -0.92 -10.89
CA TRP A 127 -6.65 0.19 -11.75
C TRP A 127 -5.13 0.31 -11.85
N THR A 128 -4.43 0.34 -10.73
CA THR A 128 -2.97 0.45 -10.72
C THR A 128 -2.31 -0.72 -11.43
N LEU A 129 -2.77 -1.95 -11.21
CA LEU A 129 -2.20 -3.14 -11.85
C LEU A 129 -2.56 -3.22 -13.34
N ALA A 130 -3.78 -2.84 -13.74
CA ALA A 130 -4.18 -2.75 -15.14
C ALA A 130 -3.31 -1.72 -15.88
N ALA A 131 -3.08 -0.56 -15.26
CA ALA A 131 -2.23 0.47 -15.86
C ALA A 131 -0.80 -0.04 -16.10
N TYR A 132 -0.15 -0.72 -15.15
CA TYR A 132 1.14 -1.37 -15.39
C TYR A 132 1.07 -2.43 -16.50
N SER A 133 0.05 -3.28 -16.46
CA SER A 133 -0.14 -4.39 -17.41
C SER A 133 -0.37 -3.90 -18.85
N ILE A 134 -0.96 -2.73 -19.04
CA ILE A 134 -1.24 -2.13 -20.33
C ILE A 134 -0.08 -1.24 -20.81
N GLU A 135 0.47 -0.38 -19.93
CA GLU A 135 1.61 0.48 -20.29
C GLU A 135 2.87 -0.32 -20.59
N GLY A 136 3.08 -1.45 -19.90
CA GLY A 136 4.30 -2.25 -19.99
C GLY A 136 5.41 -1.81 -19.05
N LYS A 137 5.37 -0.57 -18.59
CA LYS A 137 6.28 0.03 -17.59
C LYS A 137 5.65 1.31 -17.02
N ALA A 138 6.28 1.91 -16.01
CA ALA A 138 5.84 3.20 -15.52
C ALA A 138 5.86 4.26 -16.63
N ASP A 139 4.74 4.92 -16.85
CA ASP A 139 4.57 6.00 -17.82
C ASP A 139 3.99 7.25 -17.16
N ARG A 140 4.62 8.40 -17.39
CA ARG A 140 4.23 9.67 -16.77
C ARG A 140 2.80 10.10 -17.10
N HIS A 141 2.31 9.73 -18.27
CA HIS A 141 1.01 10.19 -18.78
C HIS A 141 -0.05 9.08 -18.81
N CYS A 142 0.33 7.83 -18.53
CA CYS A 142 -0.55 6.67 -18.62
C CYS A 142 -1.22 6.59 -19.99
N THR A 143 -0.40 6.77 -21.05
CA THR A 143 -0.88 7.07 -22.40
C THR A 143 -1.66 5.93 -23.04
N LYS A 144 -1.15 4.69 -22.95
CA LYS A 144 -1.80 3.52 -23.58
C LYS A 144 -3.10 3.18 -22.87
N THR A 145 -3.08 3.20 -21.54
CA THR A 145 -4.25 2.88 -20.71
C THR A 145 -5.36 3.93 -20.91
N LYS A 146 -5.00 5.22 -20.98
CA LYS A 146 -5.98 6.27 -21.30
C LYS A 146 -6.52 6.18 -22.71
N LYS A 147 -5.70 5.80 -23.70
CA LYS A 147 -6.19 5.51 -25.05
C LYS A 147 -7.16 4.33 -25.06
N MET A 148 -6.83 3.25 -24.32
CA MET A 148 -7.73 2.10 -24.17
C MET A 148 -9.04 2.51 -23.50
N MET A 149 -8.98 3.29 -22.42
CA MET A 149 -10.15 3.84 -21.73
C MET A 149 -11.10 4.58 -22.67
N MET A 150 -10.56 5.38 -23.61
CA MET A 150 -11.35 6.20 -24.53
C MET A 150 -11.86 5.43 -25.75
N ASN A 151 -11.06 4.50 -26.28
CA ASN A 151 -11.34 3.87 -27.58
C ASN A 151 -11.84 2.43 -27.47
N ASN A 152 -11.56 1.74 -26.36
CA ASN A 152 -12.00 0.36 -26.10
C ASN A 152 -12.22 0.16 -24.59
N PRO A 153 -13.16 0.90 -23.96
CA PRO A 153 -13.40 0.78 -22.52
C PRO A 153 -13.81 -0.62 -22.10
N GLN A 154 -14.46 -1.40 -22.98
CA GLN A 154 -14.86 -2.78 -22.70
C GLN A 154 -13.66 -3.68 -22.42
N LEU A 155 -12.56 -3.51 -23.16
CA LEU A 155 -11.32 -4.24 -22.91
C LEU A 155 -10.74 -3.86 -21.54
N LEU A 156 -10.71 -2.56 -21.21
CA LEU A 156 -10.24 -2.11 -19.91
C LEU A 156 -11.09 -2.67 -18.77
N HIS A 157 -12.42 -2.62 -18.89
CA HIS A 157 -13.34 -3.20 -17.92
C HIS A 157 -13.15 -4.71 -17.75
N ALA A 158 -12.87 -5.44 -18.84
CA ALA A 158 -12.58 -6.89 -18.77
C ALA A 158 -11.30 -7.17 -17.96
N VAL A 159 -10.22 -6.40 -18.20
CA VAL A 159 -8.96 -6.50 -17.45
C VAL A 159 -9.19 -6.16 -15.97
N LEU A 160 -9.88 -5.05 -15.69
CA LEU A 160 -10.17 -4.62 -14.31
C LEU A 160 -11.01 -5.64 -13.55
N SER A 161 -12.00 -6.26 -14.20
CA SER A 161 -12.85 -7.31 -13.62
C SER A 161 -12.04 -8.55 -13.30
N HIS A 162 -11.22 -9.02 -14.24
CA HIS A 162 -10.34 -10.16 -14.04
C HIS A 162 -9.39 -9.93 -12.84
N LEU A 163 -8.73 -8.77 -12.79
CA LEU A 163 -7.86 -8.42 -11.67
C LEU A 163 -8.61 -8.35 -10.34
N SER A 164 -9.83 -7.78 -10.33
CA SER A 164 -10.61 -7.66 -9.08
C SER A 164 -10.92 -9.01 -8.45
N ASP A 165 -11.35 -9.98 -9.26
CA ASP A 165 -11.71 -11.31 -8.76
C ASP A 165 -10.50 -12.03 -8.17
N ASN A 166 -9.41 -12.05 -8.92
CA ASN A 166 -8.19 -12.73 -8.51
C ASN A 166 -7.46 -12.04 -7.34
N LEU A 167 -7.50 -10.71 -7.27
CA LEU A 167 -6.92 -9.97 -6.15
C LEU A 167 -7.72 -10.14 -4.87
N ALA A 168 -9.03 -10.33 -4.93
CA ALA A 168 -9.83 -10.67 -3.74
C ALA A 168 -9.38 -12.00 -3.14
N ASP A 169 -9.14 -13.02 -3.96
CA ASP A 169 -8.62 -14.33 -3.51
C ASP A 169 -7.18 -14.20 -2.99
N TYR A 170 -6.35 -13.38 -3.62
CA TYR A 170 -5.00 -13.10 -3.12
C TYR A 170 -4.98 -12.37 -1.77
N VAL A 171 -5.92 -11.45 -1.51
CA VAL A 171 -6.08 -10.83 -0.18
C VAL A 171 -6.50 -11.86 0.85
N CYS A 172 -7.48 -12.71 0.54
CA CYS A 172 -7.90 -13.82 1.42
C CYS A 172 -6.70 -14.72 1.76
N TYR A 173 -5.92 -15.10 0.76
CA TYR A 173 -4.70 -15.89 0.95
C TYR A 173 -3.68 -15.25 1.88
N GLN A 174 -3.45 -13.92 1.76
CA GLN A 174 -2.57 -13.20 2.68
C GLN A 174 -3.12 -13.21 4.12
N ILE A 175 -4.41 -13.04 4.30
CA ILE A 175 -5.08 -13.09 5.62
C ILE A 175 -4.91 -14.47 6.24
N GLU A 176 -5.22 -15.53 5.50
CA GLU A 176 -5.06 -16.94 5.93
C GLU A 176 -3.61 -17.31 6.26
N SER A 177 -2.68 -16.60 5.63
CA SER A 177 -1.24 -16.77 5.84
C SER A 177 -0.68 -15.93 6.99
N GLY A 178 -1.50 -15.08 7.64
CA GLY A 178 -1.09 -14.35 8.84
C GLY A 178 -1.11 -12.84 8.75
N ALA A 179 -1.50 -12.25 7.62
CA ALA A 179 -1.72 -10.81 7.54
C ALA A 179 -2.89 -10.40 8.44
N GLN A 180 -2.66 -9.43 9.34
CA GLN A 180 -3.67 -8.94 10.28
C GLN A 180 -4.39 -7.70 9.75
N VAL A 181 -3.80 -7.01 8.80
CA VAL A 181 -4.33 -5.86 8.06
C VAL A 181 -3.85 -5.99 6.63
N VAL A 182 -4.67 -5.61 5.65
CA VAL A 182 -4.24 -5.56 4.25
C VAL A 182 -4.50 -4.18 3.66
N GLN A 183 -3.50 -3.61 2.98
CA GLN A 183 -3.63 -2.33 2.30
C GLN A 183 -3.77 -2.50 0.79
N LEU A 184 -4.77 -1.86 0.22
CA LEU A 184 -4.99 -1.72 -1.21
C LEU A 184 -4.34 -0.41 -1.68
N PHE A 185 -3.29 -0.51 -2.49
CA PHE A 185 -2.55 0.65 -3.01
C PHE A 185 -3.09 1.08 -4.37
N ASP A 186 -3.81 2.21 -4.43
CA ASP A 186 -4.13 2.86 -5.69
C ASP A 186 -3.07 3.92 -6.05
N SER A 187 -1.87 3.42 -6.33
CA SER A 187 -0.68 4.25 -6.55
C SER A 187 -0.78 5.14 -7.79
N TRP A 188 -1.61 4.77 -8.77
CA TRP A 188 -1.79 5.49 -10.03
C TRP A 188 -3.13 6.23 -10.13
N ALA A 189 -3.86 6.35 -9.03
CA ALA A 189 -5.13 7.11 -8.97
C ALA A 189 -4.97 8.57 -9.42
N HIS A 190 -3.78 9.17 -9.25
CA HIS A 190 -3.49 10.54 -9.68
C HIS A 190 -3.61 10.75 -11.20
N HIS A 191 -3.59 9.69 -12.00
CA HIS A 191 -3.84 9.78 -13.44
C HIS A 191 -5.32 9.94 -13.80
N LEU A 192 -6.25 9.73 -12.88
CA LEU A 192 -7.68 9.74 -13.12
C LEU A 192 -8.31 11.07 -12.68
N SER A 193 -9.25 11.58 -13.50
CA SER A 193 -10.21 12.58 -13.02
C SER A 193 -11.16 11.95 -11.99
N PRO A 194 -11.92 12.74 -11.21
CA PRO A 194 -12.93 12.21 -10.29
C PRO A 194 -13.93 11.26 -10.97
N GLU A 195 -14.40 11.59 -12.17
CA GLU A 195 -15.35 10.78 -12.96
C GLU A 195 -14.70 9.47 -13.42
N GLN A 196 -13.47 9.54 -13.95
CA GLN A 196 -12.71 8.35 -14.35
C GLN A 196 -12.39 7.45 -13.16
N PHE A 197 -12.10 8.03 -11.99
CA PHE A 197 -11.87 7.29 -10.77
C PHE A 197 -13.14 6.56 -10.31
N ALA A 198 -14.30 7.23 -10.39
CA ALA A 198 -15.60 6.63 -10.10
C ALA A 198 -15.97 5.46 -11.03
N GLU A 199 -15.50 5.49 -12.28
CA GLU A 199 -15.81 4.46 -13.28
C GLU A 199 -14.76 3.33 -13.32
N PHE A 200 -13.47 3.66 -13.32
CA PHE A 200 -12.40 2.69 -13.61
C PHE A 200 -11.56 2.26 -12.41
N SER A 201 -11.66 2.89 -11.24
CA SER A 201 -10.92 2.50 -10.06
C SER A 201 -11.83 2.04 -8.92
N MET A 202 -12.67 2.94 -8.41
CA MET A 202 -13.42 2.72 -7.18
C MET A 202 -14.32 1.48 -7.19
N PRO A 203 -15.09 1.18 -8.26
CA PRO A 203 -15.98 0.01 -8.26
C PRO A 203 -15.23 -1.32 -8.15
N TYR A 204 -14.03 -1.37 -8.72
CA TYR A 204 -13.19 -2.57 -8.74
C TYR A 204 -12.46 -2.77 -7.41
N ALA A 205 -12.01 -1.69 -6.77
CA ALA A 205 -11.47 -1.75 -5.41
C ALA A 205 -12.56 -2.13 -4.40
N GLU A 206 -13.75 -1.55 -4.51
CA GLU A 206 -14.91 -1.86 -3.66
C GLU A 206 -15.36 -3.32 -3.81
N ARG A 207 -15.29 -3.90 -5.02
CA ARG A 207 -15.57 -5.31 -5.25
C ARG A 207 -14.64 -6.21 -4.45
N ILE A 208 -13.35 -5.90 -4.41
CA ILE A 208 -12.37 -6.61 -3.56
C ILE A 208 -12.74 -6.48 -2.08
N VAL A 209 -12.96 -5.25 -1.63
CA VAL A 209 -13.29 -4.98 -0.22
C VAL A 209 -14.50 -5.77 0.20
N LYS A 210 -15.60 -5.74 -0.57
CA LYS A 210 -16.83 -6.49 -0.26
C LYS A 210 -16.60 -8.01 -0.25
N ALA A 211 -15.89 -8.54 -1.23
CA ALA A 211 -15.59 -9.97 -1.31
C ALA A 211 -14.78 -10.45 -0.09
N VAL A 212 -13.74 -9.70 0.28
CA VAL A 212 -12.92 -10.01 1.45
C VAL A 212 -13.70 -9.86 2.74
N LYS A 213 -14.42 -8.74 2.94
CA LYS A 213 -15.20 -8.50 4.16
C LYS A 213 -16.35 -9.49 4.36
N SER A 214 -16.86 -10.10 3.29
CA SER A 214 -17.85 -11.18 3.41
C SER A 214 -17.28 -12.45 4.04
N LYS A 215 -15.98 -12.72 3.87
CA LYS A 215 -15.27 -13.88 4.43
C LYS A 215 -14.58 -13.56 5.76
N TYR A 216 -13.99 -12.36 5.86
CA TYR A 216 -13.16 -11.90 6.97
C TYR A 216 -13.62 -10.52 7.47
N PRO A 217 -14.82 -10.41 8.10
CA PRO A 217 -15.42 -9.14 8.49
C PRO A 217 -14.56 -8.36 9.50
N ASP A 218 -13.81 -9.06 10.34
CA ASP A 218 -13.01 -8.47 11.43
C ASP A 218 -11.59 -8.05 11.02
N VAL A 219 -11.13 -8.44 9.82
CA VAL A 219 -9.79 -8.05 9.34
C VAL A 219 -9.85 -6.66 8.72
N PRO A 220 -9.13 -5.66 9.27
CA PRO A 220 -9.16 -4.32 8.73
C PRO A 220 -8.54 -4.24 7.33
N LEU A 221 -9.20 -3.51 6.45
CA LEU A 221 -8.71 -3.17 5.12
C LEU A 221 -8.46 -1.67 5.01
N ILE A 222 -7.31 -1.31 4.46
CA ILE A 222 -6.93 0.08 4.19
C ILE A 222 -7.01 0.32 2.68
N PHE A 223 -7.77 1.31 2.23
CA PHE A 223 -7.72 1.79 0.86
C PHE A 223 -6.90 3.08 0.79
N HIS A 224 -5.82 3.10 0.03
CA HIS A 224 -4.94 4.25 -0.13
C HIS A 224 -4.90 4.70 -1.58
N ALA A 225 -5.31 5.95 -1.84
CA ALA A 225 -5.23 6.58 -3.16
C ALA A 225 -4.14 7.65 -3.20
N ASN A 226 -3.19 7.51 -4.13
CA ASN A 226 -2.23 8.56 -4.47
C ASN A 226 -2.92 9.60 -5.36
N GLY A 227 -2.87 10.89 -5.00
CA GLY A 227 -3.63 11.94 -5.68
C GLY A 227 -5.13 11.89 -5.37
N GLY A 228 -5.46 11.55 -4.12
CA GLY A 228 -6.86 11.49 -3.63
C GLY A 228 -7.55 12.84 -3.52
N THR A 229 -6.82 13.95 -3.60
CA THR A 229 -7.38 15.30 -3.63
C THR A 229 -8.38 15.45 -4.79
N GLY A 230 -9.56 15.97 -4.49
CA GLY A 230 -10.65 16.07 -5.47
C GLY A 230 -11.45 14.77 -5.69
N LYS A 231 -11.11 13.68 -4.97
CA LYS A 231 -11.80 12.38 -5.08
C LYS A 231 -12.47 11.95 -3.79
N PHE A 232 -12.58 12.83 -2.79
CA PHE A 232 -13.15 12.50 -1.49
C PHE A 232 -14.56 11.91 -1.59
N SER A 233 -15.44 12.51 -2.41
CA SER A 233 -16.82 12.03 -2.60
C SER A 233 -16.86 10.62 -3.23
N GLN A 234 -15.91 10.29 -4.13
CA GLN A 234 -15.83 8.97 -4.71
C GLN A 234 -15.32 7.93 -3.70
N MET A 235 -14.34 8.33 -2.86
CA MET A 235 -13.79 7.45 -1.82
C MET A 235 -14.78 7.19 -0.67
N GLU A 236 -15.80 8.01 -0.48
CA GLU A 236 -16.89 7.75 0.49
C GLU A 236 -17.57 6.40 0.25
N HIS A 237 -17.63 5.96 -1.01
CA HIS A 237 -18.27 4.70 -1.39
C HIS A 237 -17.39 3.48 -1.11
N CYS A 238 -16.17 3.66 -0.61
CA CYS A 238 -15.31 2.56 -0.21
C CYS A 238 -15.68 2.02 1.17
N SER A 239 -16.04 0.75 1.22
CA SER A 239 -16.38 0.02 2.45
C SER A 239 -15.15 -0.43 3.25
N SER A 240 -13.91 -0.03 2.86
CA SER A 240 -12.71 -0.29 3.65
C SER A 240 -12.82 0.34 5.03
N ASP A 241 -12.15 -0.24 6.02
CA ASP A 241 -12.17 0.29 7.39
C ASP A 241 -11.39 1.61 7.50
N VAL A 242 -10.34 1.77 6.71
CA VAL A 242 -9.42 2.91 6.75
C VAL A 242 -9.27 3.52 5.36
N LEU A 243 -9.31 4.85 5.29
CA LEU A 243 -8.95 5.61 4.09
C LEU A 243 -7.58 6.26 4.27
N GLY A 244 -6.66 5.95 3.35
CA GLY A 244 -5.31 6.49 3.31
C GLY A 244 -5.18 7.62 2.29
N PHE A 245 -4.46 8.67 2.67
CA PHE A 245 -4.26 9.88 1.86
C PHE A 245 -2.78 10.18 1.67
N ASP A 246 -2.46 10.74 0.52
CA ASP A 246 -1.16 11.36 0.29
C ASP A 246 -1.15 12.82 0.80
N TRP A 247 -0.01 13.48 0.63
CA TRP A 247 0.19 14.87 1.08
C TRP A 247 -0.48 15.93 0.20
N SER A 248 -1.18 15.55 -0.87
CA SER A 248 -1.86 16.49 -1.77
C SER A 248 -3.10 17.13 -1.14
N CYS A 249 -3.59 16.58 -0.02
CA CYS A 249 -4.62 17.19 0.83
C CYS A 249 -4.11 17.38 2.26
N THR A 250 -4.78 18.21 3.05
CA THR A 250 -4.53 18.25 4.50
C THR A 250 -5.35 17.17 5.21
N MET A 251 -4.81 16.65 6.32
CA MET A 251 -5.60 15.73 7.17
C MET A 251 -6.82 16.44 7.78
N GLY A 252 -6.76 17.78 7.92
CA GLY A 252 -7.89 18.59 8.35
C GLY A 252 -9.04 18.56 7.35
N ASP A 253 -8.76 18.71 6.06
CA ASP A 253 -9.78 18.64 5.00
C ASP A 253 -10.40 17.25 4.93
N ALA A 254 -9.57 16.20 4.99
CA ALA A 254 -10.06 14.82 5.03
C ALA A 254 -10.93 14.59 6.27
N ARG A 255 -10.52 15.05 7.45
CA ARG A 255 -11.27 14.93 8.69
C ARG A 255 -12.59 15.71 8.64
N ALA A 256 -12.59 16.92 8.08
CA ALA A 256 -13.81 17.71 7.91
C ALA A 256 -14.82 17.02 6.98
N HIS A 257 -14.33 16.37 5.91
CA HIS A 257 -15.18 15.68 4.96
C HIS A 257 -15.77 14.35 5.50
N TYR A 258 -14.91 13.49 6.08
CA TYR A 258 -15.34 12.15 6.51
C TYR A 258 -15.85 12.07 7.95
N GLY A 259 -15.72 13.16 8.71
CA GLY A 259 -16.18 13.24 10.10
C GLY A 259 -15.23 12.55 11.11
N PRO A 260 -15.55 12.69 12.42
CA PRO A 260 -14.63 12.31 13.49
C PRO A 260 -14.47 10.80 13.71
N LYS A 261 -15.40 9.98 13.19
CA LYS A 261 -15.42 8.53 13.43
C LYS A 261 -14.71 7.72 12.35
N ARG A 262 -14.53 8.27 11.13
CA ARG A 262 -13.85 7.58 10.06
C ARG A 262 -12.36 7.39 10.40
N VAL A 263 -11.84 6.19 10.26
CA VAL A 263 -10.40 5.97 10.44
C VAL A 263 -9.67 6.46 9.20
N LEU A 264 -8.71 7.37 9.40
CA LEU A 264 -7.89 7.96 8.34
C LEU A 264 -6.43 7.55 8.54
N GLN A 265 -5.70 7.41 7.45
CA GLN A 265 -4.26 7.13 7.46
C GLN A 265 -3.49 8.18 6.66
N GLY A 266 -2.34 8.54 7.13
CA GLY A 266 -1.39 9.41 6.45
C GLY A 266 -0.98 10.56 7.35
N ASN A 267 -0.49 11.67 6.78
CA ASN A 267 -0.18 11.87 5.36
C ASN A 267 1.04 12.82 5.19
N VAL A 268 2.03 12.62 6.08
CA VAL A 268 3.22 13.48 6.01
C VAL A 268 3.93 13.26 4.65
N ASP A 269 4.30 14.36 3.98
CA ASP A 269 5.10 14.26 2.75
C ASP A 269 6.42 13.54 3.07
N PRO A 270 6.75 12.44 2.38
CA PRO A 270 8.00 11.72 2.62
C PRO A 270 9.25 12.58 2.38
N MET A 271 9.14 13.67 1.61
CA MET A 271 10.24 14.63 1.43
C MET A 271 10.56 15.45 2.68
N VAL A 272 9.63 15.55 3.63
CA VAL A 272 9.86 16.16 4.95
C VAL A 272 10.97 15.43 5.71
N LEU A 273 11.13 14.13 5.49
CA LEU A 273 12.18 13.31 6.13
C LEU A 273 13.60 13.66 5.64
N PHE A 274 13.77 14.54 4.65
CA PHE A 274 15.06 15.11 4.27
C PHE A 274 15.39 16.42 5.02
N GLY A 275 14.44 16.95 5.80
CA GLY A 275 14.58 18.17 6.57
C GLY A 275 15.28 17.96 7.90
N SER A 276 15.41 19.04 8.67
CA SER A 276 15.89 18.99 10.06
C SER A 276 14.85 18.35 10.99
N GLU A 277 15.27 18.00 12.20
CA GLU A 277 14.36 17.47 13.23
C GLU A 277 13.20 18.44 13.53
N GLU A 278 13.44 19.75 13.53
CA GLU A 278 12.40 20.76 13.74
C GLU A 278 11.33 20.70 12.64
N VAL A 279 11.76 20.59 11.37
CA VAL A 279 10.86 20.48 10.22
C VAL A 279 10.04 19.19 10.30
N ILE A 280 10.65 18.06 10.64
CA ILE A 280 9.96 16.79 10.81
C ILE A 280 8.94 16.90 11.94
N LYS A 281 9.35 17.41 13.11
CA LYS A 281 8.49 17.59 14.28
C LYS A 281 7.29 18.48 13.99
N GLU A 282 7.50 19.62 13.31
CA GLU A 282 6.43 20.53 12.92
C GLU A 282 5.39 19.82 12.04
N ASN A 283 5.84 19.11 11.00
CA ASN A 283 4.95 18.43 10.05
C ASN A 283 4.20 17.26 10.68
N VAL A 284 4.86 16.46 11.52
CA VAL A 284 4.22 15.38 12.27
C VAL A 284 3.17 15.95 13.23
N THR A 285 3.53 16.98 14.01
CA THR A 285 2.62 17.61 14.97
C THR A 285 1.40 18.21 14.26
N ARG A 286 1.60 18.89 13.14
CA ARG A 286 0.52 19.44 12.31
C ARG A 286 -0.41 18.33 11.81
N CYS A 287 0.14 17.24 11.26
CA CYS A 287 -0.63 16.10 10.78
C CYS A 287 -1.48 15.50 11.89
N LEU A 288 -0.90 15.22 13.06
CA LEU A 288 -1.59 14.66 14.22
C LEU A 288 -2.68 15.59 14.75
N HIS A 289 -2.42 16.89 14.83
CA HIS A 289 -3.39 17.88 15.26
C HIS A 289 -4.60 17.95 14.32
N GLN A 290 -4.34 17.97 13.00
CA GLN A 290 -5.38 18.03 11.98
C GLN A 290 -6.20 16.74 11.89
N ALA A 291 -5.57 15.58 12.06
CA ALA A 291 -6.23 14.28 12.04
C ALA A 291 -7.13 14.05 13.26
N GLY A 292 -6.82 14.71 14.37
CA GLY A 292 -7.51 14.53 15.65
C GLY A 292 -6.94 13.41 16.51
N LYS A 293 -7.38 13.35 17.77
CA LYS A 293 -6.83 12.44 18.79
C LYS A 293 -7.11 10.94 18.54
N HIS A 294 -8.15 10.63 17.79
CA HIS A 294 -8.63 9.25 17.59
C HIS A 294 -8.89 8.97 16.12
N HIS A 295 -8.95 7.68 15.77
CA HIS A 295 -9.26 7.21 14.43
C HIS A 295 -8.26 7.71 13.37
N HIS A 296 -6.96 7.72 13.73
CA HIS A 296 -5.88 8.09 12.84
C HIS A 296 -4.69 7.12 12.94
N ILE A 297 -4.17 6.71 11.80
CA ILE A 297 -2.93 5.96 11.65
C ILE A 297 -1.89 6.90 11.04
N LEU A 298 -0.92 7.35 11.82
CA LEU A 298 0.16 8.17 11.30
C LEU A 298 1.00 7.36 10.30
N ASN A 299 1.20 7.93 9.13
CA ASN A 299 2.02 7.38 8.06
C ASN A 299 2.56 8.54 7.20
N VAL A 300 3.53 8.26 6.35
CA VAL A 300 3.87 9.13 5.23
C VAL A 300 2.83 9.00 4.12
N GLY A 301 2.65 10.04 3.31
CA GLY A 301 1.63 10.07 2.25
C GLY A 301 1.97 9.22 1.02
N HIS A 302 3.18 8.69 0.93
CA HIS A 302 3.67 7.71 -0.07
C HIS A 302 4.85 6.95 0.52
N GLY A 303 5.47 6.04 -0.23
CA GLY A 303 6.63 5.29 0.26
C GLY A 303 7.83 6.16 0.61
N VAL A 304 8.54 5.77 1.68
CA VAL A 304 9.84 6.39 2.04
C VAL A 304 10.76 6.42 0.83
N VAL A 305 11.40 7.56 0.59
CA VAL A 305 12.20 7.81 -0.61
C VAL A 305 13.62 7.28 -0.43
N GLN A 306 14.22 6.77 -1.50
CA GLN A 306 15.63 6.38 -1.50
C GLN A 306 16.51 7.58 -1.10
N LYS A 307 17.52 7.35 -0.28
CA LYS A 307 18.42 8.36 0.28
C LYS A 307 17.83 9.22 1.41
N THR A 308 16.61 8.96 1.88
CA THR A 308 16.15 9.55 3.14
C THR A 308 17.18 9.24 4.24
N PRO A 309 17.58 10.23 5.08
CA PRO A 309 18.42 9.95 6.23
C PRO A 309 17.76 8.93 7.16
N GLU A 310 18.48 7.86 7.50
CA GLU A 310 17.95 6.75 8.27
C GLU A 310 17.55 7.20 9.69
N GLU A 311 18.34 8.09 10.28
CA GLU A 311 18.09 8.73 11.57
C GLU A 311 16.77 9.52 11.59
N ASN A 312 16.41 10.17 10.48
CA ASN A 312 15.18 10.95 10.36
C ASN A 312 13.93 10.06 10.32
N VAL A 313 14.04 8.85 9.77
CA VAL A 313 12.96 7.84 9.88
C VAL A 313 12.81 7.38 11.32
N GLY A 314 13.92 7.15 12.02
CA GLY A 314 13.94 6.84 13.45
C GLY A 314 13.27 7.94 14.28
N TYR A 315 13.60 9.19 14.01
CA TYR A 315 13.03 10.36 14.69
C TYR A 315 11.51 10.49 14.45
N PHE A 316 11.04 10.28 13.21
CA PHE A 316 9.62 10.23 12.90
C PHE A 316 8.89 9.17 13.75
N CYS A 317 9.46 7.98 13.87
CA CYS A 317 8.90 6.90 14.69
C CYS A 317 8.89 7.25 16.19
N GLN A 318 9.92 7.94 16.67
CA GLN A 318 9.99 8.43 18.05
C GLN A 318 8.89 9.45 18.34
N LEU A 319 8.70 10.45 17.49
CA LEU A 319 7.64 11.45 17.63
C LEU A 319 6.25 10.84 17.69
N ALA A 320 5.99 9.80 16.89
CA ALA A 320 4.72 9.09 16.92
C ALA A 320 4.45 8.41 18.28
N ARG A 321 5.46 7.77 18.88
CA ARG A 321 5.36 7.14 20.21
C ARG A 321 5.17 8.16 21.33
N GLU A 322 5.91 9.25 21.29
CA GLU A 322 5.79 10.35 22.27
C GLU A 322 4.38 10.95 22.26
N SER A 323 3.83 11.18 21.06
CA SER A 323 2.49 11.72 20.90
C SER A 323 1.41 10.76 21.44
N ALA A 324 1.57 9.45 21.26
CA ALA A 324 0.69 8.44 21.80
C ALA A 324 0.74 8.39 23.34
N SER A 325 1.93 8.54 23.93
CA SER A 325 2.11 8.53 25.41
C SER A 325 1.47 9.74 26.07
N ILE A 326 1.60 10.93 25.49
CA ILE A 326 0.94 12.16 25.99
C ILE A 326 -0.59 12.00 26.00
N HIS A 327 -1.16 11.36 24.98
CA HIS A 327 -2.60 11.14 24.90
C HIS A 327 -3.11 10.11 25.92
N ASN A 328 -2.29 9.12 26.29
CA ASN A 328 -2.67 8.13 27.31
C ASN A 328 -2.62 8.69 28.73
N GLN A 329 -1.68 9.57 29.02
CA GLN A 329 -1.59 10.23 30.35
C GLN A 329 -2.75 11.19 30.62
N SER A 330 -3.36 11.77 29.59
CA SER A 330 -4.57 12.62 29.73
C SER A 330 -5.87 11.83 30.01
N LYS A 331 -5.83 10.50 30.10
CA LYS A 331 -6.96 9.62 30.42
C LYS A 331 -7.01 9.16 31.88
N GLU A 332 -6.02 9.46 32.71
CA GLU A 332 -6.15 9.20 34.15
C GLU A 332 -7.17 10.16 34.75
N PRO A 333 -8.24 9.67 35.40
CA PRO A 333 -9.20 10.56 36.09
C PRO A 333 -8.43 11.24 37.20
N VAL A 334 -8.50 12.56 37.23
CA VAL A 334 -8.15 13.33 38.43
C VAL A 334 -8.99 12.77 39.56
N ALA A 335 -8.36 12.04 40.47
CA ALA A 335 -9.01 11.59 41.68
C ALA A 335 -9.47 12.85 42.45
N VAL A 336 -10.80 13.03 42.60
CA VAL A 336 -11.44 14.01 43.43
C VAL A 336 -11.44 13.50 44.87
#